data_cc49c07d4a93145d5c3fa7d722eba9ca
#
_entry.id   cc49c07d4a93145d5c3fa7d722eba9ca
#
_cell.length_a   1.000
_cell.length_b   1.000
_cell.length_c   1.000
_cell.angle_alpha   90.00
_cell.angle_beta   90.00
_cell.angle_gamma   90.00
#
_symmetry.space_group_name_H-M   'P 1'
#
loop_
_entity.id
_entity.type
_entity.pdbx_description
1 polymer ?
#
loop_
_entity_poly.entity_id
_entity_poly.type
_entity_poly.pdbx_seq_one_letter_code
_entity_poly.pdbx_strand_id
1 'polypeptide(L)'
;MKRKVALIMAAVLMVVSLGACSSTTSSSYGTESAESENNVRNSGEKVTLTVWQLKPEIADTLPEVFEVYMKENPNVEIVVDRPGGNDYDTTIKAQMASGVYPDLFMVNSYSVMESFAKGGNATAITDYSFVDNFVDGILPSITYDGEIYGVPCELDGVGVIYNRTIFEEVGLEIPTTLSEMEEVCQKLKDAGITPFAVGLKDSWTMNQTFSLIHGEIMDAYEFTDAMNRGEASFTDAELDGAFDFLDLMVANCNDKPSDSDYSNMCTLFAQGECAMMVCGMWGMTSVLMIDPDIETGVFAVPVSENPEDAKLCTGNAAVFIMPPQSVNQEETLKLMEWMSGEEFAQLYAEKCGIYMPTKNAALPQEASSAWENIKSYIDEGNITSLPFLYYPAGFDAGIALQTYFNGESSQEDVRNAWDELWKSLTL
;
A
#
# COMPACT_ATOMS: atom_id res chain seq x y z
N MET A 1 -13.53 47.00 31.15
CA MET A 1 -14.07 48.02 30.21
C MET A 1 -14.70 47.27 29.05
N LYS A 2 -15.99 47.50 28.90
CA LYS A 2 -16.90 46.91 27.89
C LYS A 2 -16.66 47.57 26.53
N ARG A 3 -16.69 46.82 25.43
CA ARG A 3 -17.26 47.30 24.15
C ARG A 3 -17.76 46.13 23.29
N LYS A 4 -19.04 46.19 23.02
CA LYS A 4 -19.86 45.43 22.08
C LYS A 4 -19.69 46.01 20.67
N VAL A 5 -19.73 45.14 19.63
CA VAL A 5 -20.17 45.49 18.26
C VAL A 5 -20.63 44.14 17.64
N ALA A 6 -21.88 43.85 17.50
CA ALA A 6 -22.97 44.18 16.60
C ALA A 6 -22.94 43.34 15.31
N LEU A 7 -23.95 42.42 15.22
CA LEU A 7 -24.39 41.69 14.02
C LEU A 7 -24.78 42.64 12.89
N ILE A 8 -24.52 42.24 11.65
CA ILE A 8 -25.29 42.68 10.48
C ILE A 8 -25.72 41.43 9.71
N MET A 9 -27.03 41.16 9.76
CA MET A 9 -27.79 40.32 8.82
C MET A 9 -28.07 41.15 7.57
N ALA A 10 -27.89 40.57 6.40
CA ALA A 10 -28.50 41.06 5.16
C ALA A 10 -29.22 39.91 4.47
N ALA A 11 -30.55 39.96 4.55
CA ALA A 11 -31.47 39.16 3.76
C ALA A 11 -31.63 39.81 2.37
N VAL A 12 -31.60 39.03 1.30
CA VAL A 12 -32.05 39.47 -0.03
C VAL A 12 -33.14 38.52 -0.52
N LEU A 13 -34.29 39.13 -0.82
CA LEU A 13 -35.55 38.53 -1.22
C LEU A 13 -35.52 37.99 -2.67
N MET A 14 -36.33 36.93 -2.84
CA MET A 14 -36.82 36.38 -4.12
C MET A 14 -37.56 37.42 -4.96
N VAL A 15 -37.41 37.26 -6.28
CA VAL A 15 -38.47 37.70 -7.23
C VAL A 15 -38.81 36.53 -8.15
N VAL A 16 -40.05 36.08 -8.02
CA VAL A 16 -40.71 35.11 -8.89
C VAL A 16 -41.36 35.92 -10.03
N SER A 17 -41.16 35.51 -11.28
CA SER A 17 -42.02 35.92 -12.38
C SER A 17 -42.53 34.70 -13.13
N LEU A 18 -43.84 34.46 -12.95
CA LEU A 18 -44.68 33.57 -13.73
C LEU A 18 -44.98 34.20 -15.10
N GLY A 19 -44.82 33.41 -16.16
CA GLY A 19 -45.37 33.72 -17.46
C GLY A 19 -45.95 32.47 -18.10
N ALA A 20 -47.25 32.29 -17.98
CA ALA A 20 -48.01 31.28 -18.68
C ALA A 20 -48.46 31.79 -20.05
N CYS A 21 -48.35 30.96 -21.09
CA CYS A 21 -49.30 30.95 -22.20
C CYS A 21 -49.36 29.57 -22.84
N SER A 22 -50.60 29.08 -22.85
CA SER A 22 -51.08 27.85 -23.44
C SER A 22 -51.21 27.94 -24.97
N SER A 23 -50.96 26.81 -25.66
CA SER A 23 -51.81 26.47 -26.81
C SER A 23 -51.79 24.95 -27.03
N THR A 24 -52.97 24.41 -26.91
CA THR A 24 -53.41 23.03 -27.20
C THR A 24 -53.42 22.81 -28.73
N THR A 25 -52.88 21.67 -29.18
CA THR A 25 -53.43 21.00 -30.36
C THR A 25 -53.17 19.51 -30.26
N SER A 26 -54.21 18.74 -30.37
CA SER A 26 -54.32 17.29 -30.40
C SER A 26 -53.97 16.75 -31.78
N SER A 27 -53.25 15.63 -31.89
CA SER A 27 -53.76 14.34 -32.45
C SER A 27 -52.68 13.36 -32.83
N SER A 28 -53.02 12.16 -32.61
CA SER A 28 -52.88 10.89 -33.31
C SER A 28 -51.72 9.97 -32.97
N TYR A 29 -52.14 8.75 -32.60
CA TYR A 29 -51.42 7.53 -32.40
C TYR A 29 -50.49 7.19 -33.54
N GLY A 30 -49.24 6.82 -33.21
CA GLY A 30 -48.32 6.09 -34.02
C GLY A 30 -47.41 5.29 -33.13
N THR A 31 -47.62 3.97 -33.09
CA THR A 31 -46.72 2.99 -32.53
C THR A 31 -45.48 2.91 -33.41
N GLU A 32 -44.34 3.37 -32.89
CA GLU A 32 -43.04 3.04 -33.44
C GLU A 32 -42.13 2.49 -32.32
N SER A 33 -41.55 1.36 -32.65
CA SER A 33 -40.64 0.55 -31.89
C SER A 33 -39.44 1.37 -31.38
N ALA A 34 -39.13 1.23 -30.08
CA ALA A 34 -37.89 1.73 -29.50
C ALA A 34 -36.69 0.99 -30.12
N GLU A 35 -36.06 1.62 -31.10
CA GLU A 35 -34.68 1.31 -31.45
C GLU A 35 -33.79 1.88 -30.36
N SER A 36 -32.97 1.02 -29.77
CA SER A 36 -31.91 1.39 -28.85
C SER A 36 -30.94 2.30 -29.62
N GLU A 37 -30.93 3.59 -29.30
CA GLU A 37 -29.83 4.47 -29.71
C GLU A 37 -28.55 3.99 -29.04
N ASN A 38 -27.77 3.20 -29.78
CA ASN A 38 -26.34 3.06 -29.53
C ASN A 38 -25.73 4.44 -29.61
N ASN A 39 -25.47 5.07 -28.47
CA ASN A 39 -24.66 6.25 -28.36
C ASN A 39 -23.21 5.88 -28.75
N VAL A 40 -22.90 5.87 -30.04
CA VAL A 40 -21.54 5.93 -30.55
C VAL A 40 -21.03 7.32 -30.18
N ARG A 41 -20.34 7.42 -29.02
CA ARG A 41 -19.58 8.62 -28.67
C ARG A 41 -18.61 8.90 -29.83
N ASN A 42 -18.62 10.12 -30.32
CA ASN A 42 -17.74 10.62 -31.37
C ASN A 42 -16.29 10.46 -30.92
N SER A 43 -15.44 9.85 -31.75
CA SER A 43 -14.01 9.62 -31.54
C SER A 43 -13.15 10.91 -31.54
N GLY A 44 -13.54 11.91 -30.75
CA GLY A 44 -12.89 13.22 -30.66
C GLY A 44 -13.25 14.03 -29.42
N GLU A 45 -14.10 13.53 -28.54
CA GLU A 45 -14.42 14.21 -27.28
C GLU A 45 -13.29 13.94 -26.26
N LYS A 46 -12.74 15.00 -25.63
CA LYS A 46 -11.73 14.88 -24.59
C LYS A 46 -12.35 14.24 -23.35
N VAL A 47 -11.68 13.20 -22.83
CA VAL A 47 -12.01 12.51 -21.58
C VAL A 47 -10.92 12.80 -20.58
N THR A 48 -11.29 13.22 -19.37
CA THR A 48 -10.36 13.35 -18.25
C THR A 48 -10.60 12.17 -17.30
N LEU A 49 -9.56 11.35 -17.07
CA LEU A 49 -9.56 10.29 -16.09
C LEU A 49 -8.87 10.77 -14.81
N THR A 50 -9.53 10.60 -13.69
CA THR A 50 -8.97 10.92 -12.37
C THR A 50 -8.45 9.63 -11.74
N VAL A 51 -7.16 9.60 -11.41
CA VAL A 51 -6.48 8.46 -10.77
C VAL A 51 -6.04 8.87 -9.37
N TRP A 52 -6.54 8.18 -8.35
CA TRP A 52 -6.03 8.37 -6.99
C TRP A 52 -5.00 7.29 -6.65
N GLN A 53 -3.89 7.69 -6.05
CA GLN A 53 -2.83 6.79 -5.63
C GLN A 53 -2.44 7.03 -4.16
N LEU A 54 -2.02 5.97 -3.47
CA LEU A 54 -1.76 6.02 -2.02
C LEU A 54 -0.30 6.33 -1.65
N LYS A 55 0.64 6.12 -2.59
CA LYS A 55 2.08 6.09 -2.32
C LYS A 55 2.74 7.47 -2.47
N PRO A 56 3.39 8.02 -1.41
CA PRO A 56 4.12 9.29 -1.53
C PRO A 56 5.32 9.20 -2.48
N GLU A 57 5.98 8.04 -2.52
CA GLU A 57 7.22 7.80 -3.27
C GLU A 57 7.07 7.87 -4.78
N ILE A 58 5.87 7.65 -5.31
CA ILE A 58 5.59 7.72 -6.75
C ILE A 58 4.73 8.92 -7.15
N ALA A 59 4.52 9.86 -6.24
CA ALA A 59 3.62 11.00 -6.48
C ALA A 59 4.04 11.85 -7.68
N ASP A 60 5.34 12.01 -7.90
CA ASP A 60 5.89 12.78 -9.00
C ASP A 60 6.17 11.93 -10.25
N THR A 61 6.49 10.64 -10.10
CA THR A 61 6.92 9.76 -11.20
C THR A 61 5.77 9.03 -11.89
N LEU A 62 4.71 8.65 -11.18
CA LEU A 62 3.54 8.01 -11.78
C LEU A 62 2.86 8.88 -12.85
N PRO A 63 2.69 10.20 -12.67
CA PRO A 63 2.22 11.06 -13.76
C PRO A 63 3.05 10.98 -15.02
N GLU A 64 4.39 10.87 -14.93
CA GLU A 64 5.28 10.74 -16.09
C GLU A 64 5.08 9.41 -16.85
N VAL A 65 4.72 8.33 -16.12
CA VAL A 65 4.37 7.05 -16.76
C VAL A 65 3.09 7.23 -17.58
N PHE A 66 2.07 7.87 -17.04
CA PHE A 66 0.82 8.13 -17.76
C PHE A 66 0.95 9.13 -18.93
N GLU A 67 1.99 9.98 -18.94
CA GLU A 67 2.26 10.83 -20.13
C GLU A 67 2.50 10.00 -21.39
N VAL A 68 3.04 8.79 -21.29
CA VAL A 68 3.26 7.90 -22.43
C VAL A 68 1.91 7.46 -23.00
N TYR A 69 0.99 7.00 -22.16
CA TYR A 69 -0.36 6.66 -22.56
C TYR A 69 -1.11 7.83 -23.21
N MET A 70 -1.02 9.03 -22.61
CA MET A 70 -1.67 10.25 -23.13
C MET A 70 -1.12 10.68 -24.50
N LYS A 71 0.18 10.43 -24.79
CA LYS A 71 0.76 10.71 -26.12
C LYS A 71 0.17 9.82 -27.20
N GLU A 72 -0.14 8.56 -26.88
CA GLU A 72 -0.76 7.60 -27.78
C GLU A 72 -2.27 7.77 -27.86
N ASN A 73 -2.88 8.32 -26.82
CA ASN A 73 -4.32 8.57 -26.70
C ASN A 73 -4.61 10.06 -26.50
N PRO A 74 -4.44 10.94 -27.53
CA PRO A 74 -4.48 12.39 -27.38
C PRO A 74 -5.85 12.96 -26.98
N ASN A 75 -6.90 12.15 -27.00
CA ASN A 75 -8.23 12.48 -26.49
C ASN A 75 -8.39 12.20 -25.00
N VAL A 76 -7.43 11.53 -24.36
CA VAL A 76 -7.45 11.20 -22.92
C VAL A 76 -6.47 12.12 -22.18
N GLU A 77 -6.95 12.71 -21.08
CA GLU A 77 -6.15 13.42 -20.09
C GLU A 77 -6.22 12.63 -18.78
N ILE A 78 -5.08 12.33 -18.15
CA ILE A 78 -5.03 11.63 -16.87
C ILE A 78 -4.53 12.60 -15.81
N VAL A 79 -5.31 12.76 -14.74
CA VAL A 79 -4.96 13.56 -13.56
C VAL A 79 -4.73 12.62 -12.41
N VAL A 80 -3.50 12.61 -11.89
CA VAL A 80 -3.11 11.81 -10.73
C VAL A 80 -3.19 12.68 -9.48
N ASP A 81 -3.84 12.17 -8.42
CA ASP A 81 -3.95 12.85 -7.14
C ASP A 81 -3.71 11.87 -5.98
N ARG A 82 -3.35 12.41 -4.81
CA ARG A 82 -3.17 11.68 -3.56
C ARG A 82 -4.00 12.33 -2.45
N PRO A 83 -5.32 12.09 -2.43
CA PRO A 83 -6.21 12.73 -1.47
C PRO A 83 -5.83 12.40 -0.03
N GLY A 84 -5.75 13.43 0.83
CA GLY A 84 -5.50 13.27 2.25
C GLY A 84 -4.05 12.97 2.64
N GLY A 85 -3.15 12.78 1.69
CA GLY A 85 -1.74 12.48 2.00
C GLY A 85 -1.62 11.21 2.87
N ASN A 86 -1.14 11.34 4.10
CA ASN A 86 -0.98 10.20 5.02
C ASN A 86 -2.30 9.65 5.57
N ASP A 87 -3.41 10.41 5.43
CA ASP A 87 -4.77 9.97 5.80
C ASP A 87 -5.56 9.47 4.57
N TYR A 88 -4.87 8.92 3.57
CA TYR A 88 -5.44 8.55 2.27
C TYR A 88 -6.68 7.66 2.41
N ASP A 89 -6.61 6.53 3.09
CA ASP A 89 -7.72 5.56 3.19
C ASP A 89 -8.97 6.16 3.83
N THR A 90 -8.81 6.95 4.89
CA THR A 90 -9.92 7.64 5.54
C THR A 90 -10.53 8.69 4.61
N THR A 91 -9.67 9.42 3.90
CA THR A 91 -10.09 10.50 3.01
C THR A 91 -10.86 9.97 1.80
N ILE A 92 -10.36 8.93 1.12
CA ILE A 92 -11.06 8.37 -0.05
C ILE A 92 -12.41 7.76 0.33
N LYS A 93 -12.50 7.06 1.46
CA LYS A 93 -13.77 6.53 1.97
C LYS A 93 -14.78 7.66 2.25
N ALA A 94 -14.33 8.75 2.85
CA ALA A 94 -15.19 9.92 3.12
C ALA A 94 -15.64 10.63 1.81
N GLN A 95 -14.75 10.77 0.83
CA GLN A 95 -15.08 11.35 -0.47
C GLN A 95 -16.12 10.49 -1.21
N MET A 96 -15.90 9.17 -1.29
CA MET A 96 -16.85 8.23 -1.91
C MET A 96 -18.20 8.23 -1.20
N ALA A 97 -18.22 8.27 0.14
CA ALA A 97 -19.47 8.40 0.91
C ALA A 97 -20.20 9.72 0.63
N SER A 98 -19.51 10.77 0.21
CA SER A 98 -20.11 12.05 -0.22
C SER A 98 -20.49 12.09 -1.71
N GLY A 99 -20.24 11.00 -2.45
CA GLY A 99 -20.56 10.88 -3.88
C GLY A 99 -19.45 11.37 -4.82
N VAL A 100 -18.22 11.57 -4.31
CA VAL A 100 -17.06 11.94 -5.12
C VAL A 100 -16.24 10.69 -5.39
N TYR A 101 -16.15 10.28 -6.65
CA TYR A 101 -15.44 9.08 -7.09
C TYR A 101 -14.37 9.42 -8.13
N PRO A 102 -13.20 8.77 -8.08
CA PRO A 102 -12.23 8.79 -9.18
C PRO A 102 -12.68 7.83 -10.28
N ASP A 103 -11.95 7.81 -11.39
CA ASP A 103 -12.11 6.77 -12.41
C ASP A 103 -11.32 5.51 -12.03
N LEU A 104 -10.16 5.68 -11.40
CA LEU A 104 -9.30 4.60 -10.94
C LEU A 104 -8.68 4.99 -9.59
N PHE A 105 -8.51 4.04 -8.68
CA PHE A 105 -7.82 4.33 -7.42
C PHE A 105 -7.03 3.14 -6.88
N MET A 106 -5.90 3.44 -6.26
CA MET A 106 -5.00 2.47 -5.66
C MET A 106 -5.39 2.22 -4.20
N VAL A 107 -5.38 0.95 -3.80
CA VAL A 107 -5.54 0.52 -2.41
C VAL A 107 -4.60 -0.66 -2.13
N ASN A 108 -4.41 -0.97 -0.85
CA ASN A 108 -3.76 -2.23 -0.49
C ASN A 108 -4.62 -3.42 -0.95
N SER A 109 -3.96 -4.48 -1.36
CA SER A 109 -4.56 -5.73 -1.79
C SER A 109 -5.27 -6.48 -0.64
N TYR A 110 -5.80 -7.66 -0.93
CA TYR A 110 -6.46 -8.55 0.04
C TYR A 110 -7.60 -7.84 0.80
N SER A 111 -7.53 -7.78 2.13
CA SER A 111 -8.62 -7.32 3.00
C SER A 111 -9.11 -5.90 2.70
N VAL A 112 -8.20 -4.97 2.33
CA VAL A 112 -8.59 -3.60 1.99
C VAL A 112 -9.34 -3.58 0.67
N MET A 113 -8.81 -4.18 -0.40
CA MET A 113 -9.50 -4.33 -1.69
C MET A 113 -10.85 -5.04 -1.50
N GLU A 114 -10.87 -6.15 -0.74
CA GLU A 114 -12.09 -6.88 -0.42
C GLU A 114 -13.15 -5.99 0.24
N SER A 115 -12.76 -5.08 1.15
CA SER A 115 -13.68 -4.16 1.79
C SER A 115 -14.37 -3.21 0.79
N PHE A 116 -13.66 -2.78 -0.26
CA PHE A 116 -14.22 -1.98 -1.35
C PHE A 116 -15.13 -2.82 -2.25
N ALA A 117 -14.76 -4.06 -2.57
CA ALA A 117 -15.59 -4.99 -3.34
C ALA A 117 -16.91 -5.32 -2.61
N LYS A 118 -16.85 -5.68 -1.33
CA LYS A 118 -18.01 -5.89 -0.44
C LYS A 118 -18.91 -4.66 -0.37
N GLY A 119 -18.32 -3.47 -0.32
CA GLY A 119 -19.02 -2.19 -0.27
C GLY A 119 -19.64 -1.75 -1.60
N GLY A 120 -19.46 -2.51 -2.70
CA GLY A 120 -19.95 -2.13 -4.04
C GLY A 120 -19.20 -0.94 -4.65
N ASN A 121 -17.94 -0.74 -4.24
CA ASN A 121 -17.06 0.33 -4.72
C ASN A 121 -15.92 -0.17 -5.60
N ALA A 122 -15.96 -1.43 -6.03
CA ALA A 122 -15.03 -2.01 -6.98
C ALA A 122 -15.79 -2.74 -8.08
N THR A 123 -15.33 -2.64 -9.33
CA THR A 123 -15.89 -3.32 -10.50
C THR A 123 -15.09 -4.58 -10.76
N ALA A 124 -15.77 -5.72 -10.90
CA ALA A 124 -15.14 -6.99 -11.30
C ALA A 124 -14.60 -6.90 -12.74
N ILE A 125 -13.42 -7.48 -12.95
CA ILE A 125 -12.73 -7.51 -14.24
C ILE A 125 -12.45 -8.94 -14.72
N THR A 126 -13.02 -9.95 -14.09
CA THR A 126 -12.78 -11.39 -14.35
C THR A 126 -12.90 -11.77 -15.83
N ASP A 127 -13.87 -11.20 -16.53
CA ASP A 127 -14.18 -11.54 -17.92
C ASP A 127 -13.28 -10.82 -18.95
N TYR A 128 -12.35 -9.96 -18.52
CA TYR A 128 -11.48 -9.22 -19.43
C TYR A 128 -10.19 -10.01 -19.71
N SER A 129 -9.82 -10.12 -20.99
CA SER A 129 -8.67 -10.91 -21.44
C SER A 129 -7.32 -10.44 -20.89
N PHE A 130 -7.20 -9.17 -20.50
CA PHE A 130 -5.96 -8.66 -19.93
C PHE A 130 -5.63 -9.23 -18.53
N VAL A 131 -6.60 -9.88 -17.87
CA VAL A 131 -6.38 -10.62 -16.61
C VAL A 131 -5.39 -11.77 -16.83
N ASP A 132 -5.32 -12.34 -18.01
CA ASP A 132 -4.37 -13.40 -18.36
C ASP A 132 -2.89 -12.95 -18.30
N ASN A 133 -2.64 -11.63 -18.26
CA ASN A 133 -1.29 -11.06 -18.12
C ASN A 133 -0.77 -11.15 -16.67
N PHE A 134 -1.63 -11.33 -15.68
CA PHE A 134 -1.21 -11.38 -14.28
C PHE A 134 -0.56 -12.72 -13.92
N VAL A 135 0.36 -12.70 -12.97
CA VAL A 135 0.98 -13.91 -12.42
C VAL A 135 -0.06 -14.69 -11.62
N ASP A 136 -0.22 -15.98 -11.89
CA ASP A 136 -1.30 -16.80 -11.31
C ASP A 136 -1.24 -16.83 -9.77
N GLY A 137 -0.05 -16.86 -9.18
CA GLY A 137 0.16 -16.89 -7.72
C GLY A 137 -0.31 -15.67 -6.96
N ILE A 138 -0.52 -14.51 -7.63
CA ILE A 138 -1.00 -13.28 -6.96
C ILE A 138 -2.51 -13.10 -7.07
N LEU A 139 -3.21 -13.86 -7.92
CA LEU A 139 -4.66 -13.69 -8.12
C LEU A 139 -5.47 -13.75 -6.81
N PRO A 140 -5.14 -14.58 -5.81
CA PRO A 140 -5.83 -14.55 -4.53
C PRO A 140 -5.83 -13.17 -3.86
N SER A 141 -4.78 -12.36 -4.08
CA SER A 141 -4.65 -11.03 -3.49
C SER A 141 -5.65 -9.99 -4.02
N ILE A 142 -6.25 -10.25 -5.17
CA ILE A 142 -7.20 -9.38 -5.87
C ILE A 142 -8.53 -10.07 -6.16
N THR A 143 -8.79 -11.23 -5.53
CA THR A 143 -10.02 -12.01 -5.71
C THR A 143 -10.91 -11.91 -4.48
N TYR A 144 -12.21 -11.65 -4.71
CA TYR A 144 -13.24 -11.69 -3.68
C TYR A 144 -14.51 -12.35 -4.28
N ASP A 145 -15.11 -13.28 -3.54
CA ASP A 145 -16.33 -14.03 -3.94
C ASP A 145 -16.22 -14.66 -5.35
N GLY A 146 -15.00 -15.11 -5.72
CA GLY A 146 -14.71 -15.74 -7.00
C GLY A 146 -14.50 -14.79 -8.18
N GLU A 147 -14.60 -13.48 -7.97
CA GLU A 147 -14.39 -12.44 -8.97
C GLU A 147 -13.06 -11.71 -8.75
N ILE A 148 -12.40 -11.30 -9.83
CA ILE A 148 -11.14 -10.54 -9.82
C ILE A 148 -11.44 -9.05 -9.88
N TYR A 149 -10.76 -8.27 -9.05
CA TYR A 149 -10.91 -6.82 -8.94
C TYR A 149 -9.58 -6.11 -9.14
N GLY A 150 -9.50 -5.28 -10.18
CA GLY A 150 -8.41 -4.35 -10.41
C GLY A 150 -7.12 -4.94 -10.98
N VAL A 151 -6.18 -4.03 -11.24
CA VAL A 151 -4.85 -4.34 -11.78
C VAL A 151 -3.87 -4.41 -10.62
N PRO A 152 -3.28 -5.59 -10.33
CA PRO A 152 -2.25 -5.70 -9.30
C PRO A 152 -1.02 -4.89 -9.75
N CYS A 153 -0.44 -4.09 -8.86
CA CYS A 153 0.54 -3.11 -9.30
C CYS A 153 1.84 -3.10 -8.48
N GLU A 154 2.02 -4.08 -7.58
CA GLU A 154 3.23 -4.11 -6.77
C GLU A 154 3.50 -5.49 -6.19
N LEU A 155 4.48 -6.18 -6.76
CA LEU A 155 5.07 -7.33 -6.10
C LEU A 155 6.22 -6.84 -5.23
N ASP A 156 6.10 -7.08 -3.95
CA ASP A 156 7.04 -6.57 -2.97
C ASP A 156 7.87 -7.67 -2.32
N GLY A 157 9.08 -7.29 -1.90
CA GLY A 157 9.87 -8.01 -0.92
C GLY A 157 10.03 -7.12 0.30
N VAL A 158 9.72 -7.65 1.47
CA VAL A 158 9.74 -6.91 2.73
C VAL A 158 10.63 -7.63 3.72
N GLY A 159 11.59 -6.90 4.30
CA GLY A 159 12.58 -7.45 5.21
C GLY A 159 13.45 -6.38 5.83
N VAL A 160 14.65 -6.75 6.22
CA VAL A 160 15.69 -5.82 6.67
C VAL A 160 16.47 -5.34 5.45
N ILE A 161 16.27 -4.09 5.07
CA ILE A 161 17.11 -3.42 4.08
C ILE A 161 18.37 -2.95 4.76
N TYR A 162 19.55 -3.23 4.19
CA TYR A 162 20.85 -2.88 4.77
C TYR A 162 21.75 -2.17 3.76
N ASN A 163 22.64 -1.32 4.28
CA ASN A 163 23.68 -0.67 3.51
C ASN A 163 24.88 -1.62 3.32
N ARG A 164 25.10 -2.10 2.10
CA ARG A 164 26.17 -3.05 1.77
C ARG A 164 27.55 -2.50 2.06
N THR A 165 27.79 -1.24 1.73
CA THR A 165 29.09 -0.59 1.97
C THR A 165 29.43 -0.60 3.45
N ILE A 166 28.49 -0.27 4.33
CA ILE A 166 28.69 -0.33 5.78
C ILE A 166 28.97 -1.75 6.26
N PHE A 167 28.20 -2.74 5.77
CA PHE A 167 28.41 -4.14 6.14
C PHE A 167 29.79 -4.65 5.72
N GLU A 168 30.25 -4.32 4.51
CA GLU A 168 31.57 -4.66 4.01
C GLU A 168 32.69 -3.98 4.81
N GLU A 169 32.58 -2.68 5.10
CA GLU A 169 33.56 -1.91 5.86
C GLU A 169 33.73 -2.42 7.30
N VAL A 170 32.64 -2.85 7.94
CA VAL A 170 32.65 -3.39 9.31
C VAL A 170 32.97 -4.90 9.31
N GLY A 171 32.88 -5.57 8.16
CA GLY A 171 33.12 -7.00 8.02
C GLY A 171 31.99 -7.84 8.61
N LEU A 172 30.74 -7.48 8.28
CA LEU A 172 29.53 -8.17 8.75
C LEU A 172 29.06 -9.20 7.72
N GLU A 173 28.57 -10.32 8.20
CA GLU A 173 27.82 -11.31 7.43
C GLU A 173 26.31 -11.06 7.64
N ILE A 174 25.48 -11.58 6.72
CA ILE A 174 24.03 -11.49 6.84
C ILE A 174 23.57 -12.41 7.99
N PRO A 175 22.88 -11.87 9.01
CA PRO A 175 22.40 -12.68 10.12
C PRO A 175 21.18 -13.51 9.71
N THR A 176 21.14 -14.76 10.17
CA THR A 176 20.03 -15.70 9.97
C THR A 176 19.37 -16.12 11.29
N THR A 177 19.98 -15.74 12.42
CA THR A 177 19.46 -15.99 13.77
C THR A 177 19.41 -14.72 14.59
N LEU A 178 18.62 -14.72 15.64
CA LEU A 178 18.46 -13.56 16.54
C LEU A 178 19.80 -13.23 17.24
N SER A 179 20.55 -14.25 17.72
CA SER A 179 21.88 -14.07 18.31
C SER A 179 22.88 -13.47 17.32
N GLU A 180 22.87 -13.86 16.05
CA GLU A 180 23.72 -13.26 15.01
C GLU A 180 23.34 -11.80 14.77
N MET A 181 22.04 -11.45 14.81
CA MET A 181 21.58 -10.07 14.69
C MET A 181 22.05 -9.22 15.88
N GLU A 182 22.02 -9.75 17.10
CA GLU A 182 22.60 -9.08 18.29
C GLU A 182 24.08 -8.77 18.08
N GLU A 183 24.86 -9.72 17.54
CA GLU A 183 26.27 -9.52 17.22
C GLU A 183 26.48 -8.45 16.15
N VAL A 184 25.65 -8.43 15.10
CA VAL A 184 25.66 -7.38 14.07
C VAL A 184 25.43 -6.00 14.70
N CYS A 185 24.39 -5.87 15.52
CA CYS A 185 24.11 -4.62 16.23
C CYS A 185 25.28 -4.18 17.12
N GLN A 186 25.92 -5.11 17.83
CA GLN A 186 27.05 -4.76 18.68
C GLN A 186 28.27 -4.29 17.88
N LYS A 187 28.62 -4.99 16.78
CA LYS A 187 29.74 -4.61 15.91
C LYS A 187 29.53 -3.24 15.25
N LEU A 188 28.29 -2.93 14.83
CA LEU A 188 27.94 -1.61 14.29
C LEU A 188 28.12 -0.51 15.34
N LYS A 189 27.64 -0.73 16.57
CA LYS A 189 27.86 0.22 17.68
C LYS A 189 29.33 0.43 18.03
N ASP A 190 30.13 -0.64 18.02
CA ASP A 190 31.58 -0.57 18.25
C ASP A 190 32.30 0.21 17.15
N ALA A 191 31.75 0.21 15.91
CA ALA A 191 32.20 1.05 14.80
C ALA A 191 31.62 2.49 14.85
N GLY A 192 30.76 2.82 15.81
CA GLY A 192 30.14 4.13 15.96
C GLY A 192 28.97 4.39 15.02
N ILE A 193 28.36 3.33 14.48
CA ILE A 193 27.23 3.38 13.54
C ILE A 193 25.95 2.93 14.27
N THR A 194 24.86 3.65 14.07
CA THR A 194 23.55 3.24 14.61
C THR A 194 23.04 2.04 13.81
N PRO A 195 22.65 0.91 14.45
CA PRO A 195 22.18 -0.26 13.72
C PRO A 195 20.91 -0.01 12.91
N PHE A 196 19.84 0.51 13.50
CA PHE A 196 18.53 0.63 12.84
C PHE A 196 18.05 2.06 12.72
N ALA A 197 17.50 2.42 11.55
CA ALA A 197 16.61 3.56 11.37
C ALA A 197 15.17 3.10 11.66
N VAL A 198 14.50 3.77 12.61
CA VAL A 198 13.11 3.46 13.04
C VAL A 198 12.28 4.73 13.00
N GLY A 199 11.10 4.63 12.38
CA GLY A 199 10.13 5.72 12.21
C GLY A 199 8.87 5.48 13.07
N LEU A 200 9.01 5.41 14.39
CA LEU A 200 7.92 5.04 15.31
C LEU A 200 6.75 6.02 15.34
N LYS A 201 6.93 7.25 14.85
CA LYS A 201 5.86 8.25 14.80
C LYS A 201 4.72 7.84 13.86
N ASP A 202 5.03 7.16 12.76
CA ASP A 202 4.05 6.60 11.85
C ASP A 202 3.77 5.14 12.27
N SER A 203 2.60 4.87 12.86
CA SER A 203 2.26 3.55 13.43
C SER A 203 2.38 2.41 12.43
N TRP A 204 2.06 2.67 11.16
CA TRP A 204 2.09 1.66 10.11
C TRP A 204 3.49 1.02 9.91
N THR A 205 4.59 1.75 10.18
CA THR A 205 5.94 1.18 10.08
C THR A 205 6.15 0.04 11.06
N MET A 206 5.62 0.19 12.28
CA MET A 206 5.67 -0.85 13.31
C MET A 206 4.62 -1.95 13.10
N ASN A 207 3.47 -1.60 12.54
CA ASN A 207 2.49 -2.60 12.10
C ASN A 207 3.09 -3.54 11.07
N GLN A 208 3.81 -2.99 10.11
CA GLN A 208 4.53 -3.76 9.10
C GLN A 208 5.65 -4.60 9.71
N THR A 209 6.49 -4.03 10.58
CA THR A 209 7.58 -4.78 11.25
C THR A 209 7.03 -5.94 12.06
N PHE A 210 5.97 -5.73 12.86
CA PHE A 210 5.30 -6.82 13.56
C PHE A 210 4.75 -7.87 12.60
N SER A 211 4.16 -7.43 11.50
CA SER A 211 3.61 -8.34 10.49
C SER A 211 4.68 -9.26 9.88
N LEU A 212 5.90 -8.76 9.61
CA LEU A 212 7.01 -9.59 9.15
C LEU A 212 7.34 -10.69 10.14
N ILE A 213 7.57 -10.30 11.39
CA ILE A 213 7.88 -11.23 12.48
C ILE A 213 6.78 -12.28 12.63
N HIS A 214 5.52 -11.85 12.60
CA HIS A 214 4.37 -12.74 12.70
C HIS A 214 4.33 -13.76 11.54
N GLY A 215 4.58 -13.32 10.30
CA GLY A 215 4.59 -14.20 9.13
C GLY A 215 5.73 -15.21 9.09
N GLU A 216 6.81 -14.97 9.83
CA GLU A 216 7.92 -15.90 9.97
C GLU A 216 7.69 -16.89 11.13
N ILE A 217 6.91 -16.50 12.16
CA ILE A 217 6.57 -17.36 13.29
C ILE A 217 5.44 -18.33 12.94
N MET A 218 4.43 -17.88 12.17
CA MET A 218 3.26 -18.70 11.84
C MET A 218 2.62 -18.34 10.50
N ASP A 219 1.81 -19.26 9.96
CA ASP A 219 1.06 -19.02 8.74
C ASP A 219 -0.01 -17.94 8.94
N ALA A 220 0.09 -16.87 8.14
CA ALA A 220 -0.76 -15.69 8.26
C ALA A 220 -2.24 -15.98 7.93
N TYR A 221 -2.49 -16.84 6.97
CA TYR A 221 -3.86 -17.19 6.57
C TYR A 221 -4.53 -18.06 7.63
N GLU A 222 -3.82 -19.10 8.11
CA GLU A 222 -4.34 -19.99 9.16
C GLU A 222 -4.61 -19.23 10.46
N PHE A 223 -3.71 -18.34 10.87
CA PHE A 223 -3.90 -17.49 12.04
C PHE A 223 -5.11 -16.57 11.88
N THR A 224 -5.22 -15.86 10.75
CA THR A 224 -6.35 -14.95 10.49
C THR A 224 -7.69 -15.69 10.49
N ASP A 225 -7.74 -16.86 9.89
CA ASP A 225 -8.94 -17.68 9.86
C ASP A 225 -9.32 -18.20 11.26
N ALA A 226 -8.34 -18.63 12.07
CA ALA A 226 -8.54 -19.01 13.46
C ALA A 226 -8.99 -17.83 14.34
N MET A 227 -8.41 -16.65 14.17
CA MET A 227 -8.85 -15.42 14.85
C MET A 227 -10.31 -15.07 14.52
N ASN A 228 -10.71 -15.19 13.26
CA ASN A 228 -12.08 -14.93 12.82
C ASN A 228 -13.09 -15.95 13.37
N ARG A 229 -12.65 -17.18 13.69
CA ARG A 229 -13.45 -18.19 14.38
C ARG A 229 -13.39 -18.08 15.91
N GLY A 230 -12.54 -17.21 16.47
CA GLY A 230 -12.31 -17.09 17.90
C GLY A 230 -11.54 -18.27 18.50
N GLU A 231 -10.71 -18.92 17.70
CA GLU A 231 -9.88 -20.10 18.06
C GLU A 231 -8.42 -19.73 18.30
N ALA A 232 -8.00 -18.48 17.98
CA ALA A 232 -6.67 -17.94 18.22
C ALA A 232 -6.74 -16.58 18.93
N SER A 233 -5.61 -16.15 19.47
CA SER A 233 -5.44 -14.87 20.17
C SER A 233 -4.00 -14.40 20.00
N PHE A 234 -3.79 -13.09 19.97
CA PHE A 234 -2.43 -12.51 20.03
C PHE A 234 -1.74 -12.81 21.38
N THR A 235 -2.48 -13.31 22.39
CA THR A 235 -1.91 -13.74 23.68
C THR A 235 -1.45 -15.20 23.69
N ASP A 236 -1.56 -15.93 22.58
CA ASP A 236 -1.10 -17.30 22.46
C ASP A 236 0.43 -17.40 22.55
N ALA A 237 0.93 -18.45 23.17
CA ALA A 237 2.35 -18.61 23.52
C ALA A 237 3.27 -18.69 22.30
N GLU A 238 2.75 -19.09 21.15
CA GLU A 238 3.47 -19.14 19.87
C GLU A 238 4.02 -17.76 19.45
N LEU A 239 3.37 -16.67 19.90
CA LEU A 239 3.78 -15.29 19.63
C LEU A 239 4.69 -14.68 20.71
N ASP A 240 5.13 -15.46 21.72
CA ASP A 240 5.99 -14.92 22.79
C ASP A 240 7.32 -14.37 22.25
N GLY A 241 7.92 -15.02 21.24
CA GLY A 241 9.15 -14.56 20.58
C GLY A 241 8.99 -13.33 19.68
N ALA A 242 7.77 -12.88 19.39
CA ALA A 242 7.56 -11.75 18.47
C ALA A 242 8.16 -10.43 18.99
N PHE A 243 8.27 -10.25 20.30
CA PHE A 243 8.86 -9.06 20.90
C PHE A 243 10.39 -9.09 20.96
N ASP A 244 11.05 -10.25 20.81
CA ASP A 244 12.51 -10.35 20.94
C ASP A 244 13.21 -9.51 19.88
N PHE A 245 12.81 -9.62 18.60
CA PHE A 245 13.36 -8.79 17.54
C PHE A 245 12.92 -7.32 17.65
N LEU A 246 11.66 -7.05 18.01
CA LEU A 246 11.15 -5.68 18.19
C LEU A 246 11.95 -4.94 19.26
N ASP A 247 12.18 -5.57 20.42
CA ASP A 247 12.96 -5.00 21.51
C ASP A 247 14.42 -4.81 21.13
N LEU A 248 15.02 -5.78 20.43
CA LEU A 248 16.37 -5.67 19.87
C LEU A 248 16.48 -4.48 18.93
N MET A 249 15.57 -4.34 17.98
CA MET A 249 15.57 -3.27 16.98
C MET A 249 15.46 -1.90 17.66
N VAL A 250 14.49 -1.71 18.56
CA VAL A 250 14.26 -0.41 19.21
C VAL A 250 15.35 -0.08 20.23
N ALA A 251 15.96 -1.07 20.89
CA ALA A 251 17.12 -0.85 21.75
C ALA A 251 18.40 -0.46 20.98
N ASN A 252 18.43 -0.62 19.66
CA ASN A 252 19.56 -0.36 18.78
C ASN A 252 19.23 0.59 17.63
N CYS A 253 18.28 1.50 17.81
CA CYS A 253 17.84 2.43 16.78
C CYS A 253 18.32 3.87 17.01
N ASN A 254 17.94 4.74 16.08
CA ASN A 254 18.18 6.19 16.17
C ASN A 254 17.60 6.81 17.45
N ASP A 255 18.20 7.92 17.88
CA ASP A 255 17.69 8.69 18.99
C ASP A 255 16.23 9.15 18.73
N LYS A 256 15.36 9.02 19.74
CA LYS A 256 13.97 9.48 19.72
C LYS A 256 13.14 8.94 18.54
N PRO A 257 13.02 7.63 18.40
CA PRO A 257 12.27 7.03 17.30
C PRO A 257 10.79 7.47 17.26
N SER A 258 10.21 7.88 18.41
CA SER A 258 8.83 8.41 18.49
C SER A 258 8.66 9.81 17.84
N ASP A 259 9.73 10.57 17.66
CA ASP A 259 9.73 11.84 16.92
C ASP A 259 10.03 11.64 15.41
N SER A 260 10.51 10.45 15.03
CA SER A 260 10.91 10.08 13.66
C SER A 260 9.73 9.46 12.92
N ASP A 261 9.38 10.04 11.77
CA ASP A 261 8.42 9.49 10.82
C ASP A 261 9.12 8.64 9.73
N TYR A 262 8.33 8.03 8.85
CA TYR A 262 8.84 7.23 7.74
C TYR A 262 9.85 7.98 6.86
N SER A 263 9.59 9.24 6.56
CA SER A 263 10.48 10.05 5.72
C SER A 263 11.84 10.27 6.39
N ASN A 264 11.84 10.51 7.71
CA ASN A 264 13.07 10.63 8.48
C ASN A 264 13.80 9.29 8.60
N MET A 265 13.10 8.18 8.76
CA MET A 265 13.68 6.83 8.74
C MET A 265 14.45 6.57 7.45
N CYS A 266 13.85 6.83 6.29
CA CYS A 266 14.51 6.71 4.99
C CYS A 266 15.72 7.66 4.86
N THR A 267 15.61 8.87 5.41
CA THR A 267 16.71 9.87 5.39
C THR A 267 17.91 9.41 6.20
N LEU A 268 17.71 8.94 7.42
CA LEU A 268 18.78 8.43 8.29
C LEU A 268 19.53 7.25 7.66
N PHE A 269 18.79 6.35 7.03
CA PHE A 269 19.36 5.22 6.31
C PHE A 269 20.15 5.67 5.06
N ALA A 270 19.58 6.50 4.22
CA ALA A 270 20.20 6.99 3.00
C ALA A 270 21.49 7.80 3.27
N GLN A 271 21.55 8.51 4.39
CA GLN A 271 22.73 9.27 4.81
C GLN A 271 23.82 8.41 5.48
N GLY A 272 23.57 7.11 5.66
CA GLY A 272 24.50 6.19 6.33
C GLY A 272 24.62 6.42 7.84
N GLU A 273 23.70 7.22 8.44
CA GLU A 273 23.65 7.41 9.91
C GLU A 273 23.15 6.14 10.59
N CYS A 274 22.33 5.34 9.88
CA CYS A 274 21.87 4.03 10.30
C CYS A 274 22.21 2.99 9.22
N ALA A 275 22.63 1.79 9.66
CA ALA A 275 23.07 0.72 8.75
C ALA A 275 21.91 -0.09 8.14
N MET A 276 20.77 -0.15 8.82
CA MET A 276 19.62 -0.99 8.47
C MET A 276 18.30 -0.26 8.69
N MET A 277 17.26 -0.69 7.96
CA MET A 277 15.86 -0.35 8.24
C MET A 277 14.96 -1.54 7.89
N VAL A 278 13.88 -1.74 8.65
CA VAL A 278 12.85 -2.73 8.31
C VAL A 278 11.82 -2.06 7.41
N CYS A 279 11.80 -2.45 6.15
CA CYS A 279 10.92 -1.84 5.15
C CYS A 279 10.72 -2.78 3.95
N GLY A 280 9.70 -2.52 3.15
CA GLY A 280 9.57 -3.08 1.81
C GLY A 280 10.33 -2.27 0.76
N MET A 281 10.40 -2.81 -0.46
CA MET A 281 11.15 -2.19 -1.55
C MET A 281 10.62 -0.82 -1.97
N TRP A 282 9.38 -0.46 -1.64
CA TRP A 282 8.90 0.92 -1.80
C TRP A 282 9.76 1.96 -1.06
N GLY A 283 10.37 1.56 0.08
CA GLY A 283 11.29 2.43 0.83
C GLY A 283 12.54 2.79 0.03
N MET A 284 12.96 1.93 -0.88
CA MET A 284 14.14 2.19 -1.73
C MET A 284 13.93 3.37 -2.66
N THR A 285 12.73 3.59 -3.19
CA THR A 285 12.44 4.77 -4.01
C THR A 285 12.70 6.06 -3.23
N SER A 286 12.27 6.12 -1.96
CA SER A 286 12.54 7.27 -1.08
C SER A 286 14.03 7.43 -0.75
N VAL A 287 14.74 6.32 -0.54
CA VAL A 287 16.18 6.30 -0.24
C VAL A 287 16.99 6.79 -1.44
N LEU A 288 16.71 6.27 -2.64
CA LEU A 288 17.42 6.61 -3.87
C LEU A 288 17.20 8.05 -4.33
N MET A 289 16.10 8.70 -3.93
CA MET A 289 15.93 10.14 -4.14
C MET A 289 16.92 10.98 -3.31
N ILE A 290 17.44 10.45 -2.21
CA ILE A 290 18.39 11.13 -1.32
C ILE A 290 19.82 10.77 -1.69
N ASP A 291 20.10 9.47 -1.86
CA ASP A 291 21.39 8.92 -2.30
C ASP A 291 21.17 7.91 -3.43
N PRO A 292 21.30 8.35 -4.69
CA PRO A 292 21.10 7.47 -5.84
C PRO A 292 22.20 6.43 -6.04
N ASP A 293 23.34 6.60 -5.38
CA ASP A 293 24.51 5.70 -5.51
C ASP A 293 24.60 4.69 -4.35
N ILE A 294 23.66 4.68 -3.40
CA ILE A 294 23.69 3.79 -2.25
C ILE A 294 23.58 2.32 -2.68
N GLU A 295 24.51 1.49 -2.25
CA GLU A 295 24.46 0.05 -2.47
C GLU A 295 23.71 -0.64 -1.33
N THR A 296 22.63 -1.33 -1.65
CA THR A 296 21.76 -1.95 -0.66
C THR A 296 21.56 -3.44 -0.94
N GLY A 297 21.18 -4.16 0.09
CA GLY A 297 20.65 -5.51 0.01
C GLY A 297 19.45 -5.66 0.92
N VAL A 298 18.78 -6.81 0.84
CA VAL A 298 17.67 -7.16 1.72
C VAL A 298 17.86 -8.58 2.23
N PHE A 299 17.48 -8.82 3.48
CA PHE A 299 17.41 -10.15 4.07
C PHE A 299 16.18 -10.31 4.96
N ALA A 300 15.77 -11.56 5.19
CA ALA A 300 14.64 -11.92 6.04
C ALA A 300 14.92 -11.55 7.51
N VAL A 301 13.89 -11.18 8.25
CA VAL A 301 14.04 -10.87 9.68
C VAL A 301 14.39 -12.14 10.45
N PRO A 302 15.48 -12.18 11.21
CA PRO A 302 15.79 -13.36 12.02
C PRO A 302 14.95 -13.34 13.31
N VAL A 303 13.94 -14.21 13.38
CA VAL A 303 12.96 -14.25 14.49
C VAL A 303 13.28 -15.30 15.55
N SER A 304 14.24 -16.20 15.31
CA SER A 304 14.58 -17.30 16.20
C SER A 304 16.07 -17.68 16.11
N GLU A 305 16.46 -18.74 16.83
CA GLU A 305 17.80 -19.36 16.72
C GLU A 305 17.88 -20.43 15.62
N ASN A 306 16.82 -20.66 14.85
CA ASN A 306 16.81 -21.58 13.73
C ASN A 306 16.88 -20.80 12.41
N PRO A 307 17.98 -20.90 11.63
CA PRO A 307 18.13 -20.18 10.36
C PRO A 307 17.04 -20.48 9.30
N GLU A 308 16.36 -21.64 9.41
CA GLU A 308 15.29 -22.02 8.48
C GLU A 308 13.99 -21.22 8.71
N ASP A 309 13.87 -20.52 9.84
CA ASP A 309 12.71 -19.68 10.15
C ASP A 309 12.81 -18.29 9.48
N ALA A 310 14.02 -17.86 9.11
CA ALA A 310 14.23 -16.57 8.43
C ALA A 310 13.77 -16.63 6.97
N LYS A 311 12.49 -16.31 6.71
CA LYS A 311 11.84 -16.32 5.39
C LYS A 311 11.47 -14.92 4.96
N LEU A 312 11.81 -14.55 3.72
CA LEU A 312 11.46 -13.22 3.23
C LEU A 312 9.95 -13.10 3.00
N CYS A 313 9.34 -12.09 3.57
CA CYS A 313 7.94 -11.79 3.27
C CYS A 313 7.78 -11.20 1.87
N THR A 314 6.90 -11.79 1.05
CA THR A 314 6.59 -11.32 -0.30
C THR A 314 5.07 -11.30 -0.53
N GLY A 315 4.62 -10.50 -1.49
CA GLY A 315 3.22 -10.50 -1.90
C GLY A 315 2.87 -9.31 -2.78
N ASN A 316 1.68 -9.35 -3.38
CA ASN A 316 1.15 -8.20 -4.07
C ASN A 316 0.62 -7.19 -3.05
N ALA A 317 1.30 -6.08 -2.88
CA ALA A 317 0.98 -5.10 -1.84
C ALA A 317 -0.16 -4.16 -2.24
N ALA A 318 -0.29 -3.80 -3.52
CA ALA A 318 -1.24 -2.79 -3.97
C ALA A 318 -1.97 -3.18 -5.27
N VAL A 319 -3.15 -2.62 -5.45
CA VAL A 319 -4.02 -2.85 -6.60
C VAL A 319 -4.72 -1.55 -7.02
N PHE A 320 -4.81 -1.30 -8.32
CA PHE A 320 -5.67 -0.25 -8.88
C PHE A 320 -7.05 -0.82 -9.18
N ILE A 321 -8.08 -0.28 -8.57
CA ILE A 321 -9.47 -0.70 -8.75
C ILE A 321 -10.32 0.42 -9.37
N MET A 322 -11.30 0.03 -10.20
CA MET A 322 -12.26 0.94 -10.83
C MET A 322 -13.57 0.91 -10.05
N PRO A 323 -14.08 2.06 -9.57
CA PRO A 323 -15.38 2.10 -8.94
C PRO A 323 -16.50 2.01 -10.00
N PRO A 324 -17.61 1.32 -9.74
CA PRO A 324 -18.74 1.25 -10.69
C PRO A 324 -19.42 2.62 -10.92
N GLN A 325 -19.13 3.61 -10.08
CA GLN A 325 -19.61 4.99 -10.20
C GLN A 325 -18.79 5.84 -11.17
N SER A 326 -17.64 5.36 -11.69
CA SER A 326 -16.91 6.07 -12.76
C SER A 326 -17.82 6.32 -13.95
N VAL A 327 -17.81 7.55 -14.44
CA VAL A 327 -18.58 7.94 -15.64
C VAL A 327 -17.83 7.63 -16.93
N ASN A 328 -16.53 7.27 -16.81
CA ASN A 328 -15.62 7.03 -17.93
C ASN A 328 -15.19 5.55 -17.99
N GLN A 329 -16.05 4.61 -17.59
CA GLN A 329 -15.70 3.17 -17.44
C GLN A 329 -15.01 2.56 -18.66
N GLU A 330 -15.46 2.87 -19.88
CA GLU A 330 -14.86 2.34 -21.11
C GLU A 330 -13.41 2.78 -21.27
N GLU A 331 -13.12 4.07 -21.05
CA GLU A 331 -11.75 4.60 -21.19
C GLU A 331 -10.88 4.15 -20.01
N THR A 332 -11.46 3.99 -18.81
CA THR A 332 -10.75 3.44 -17.64
C THR A 332 -10.35 1.99 -17.87
N LEU A 333 -11.21 1.17 -18.46
CA LEU A 333 -10.89 -0.22 -18.83
C LEU A 333 -9.75 -0.30 -19.85
N LYS A 334 -9.72 0.59 -20.85
CA LYS A 334 -8.60 0.68 -21.79
C LYS A 334 -7.29 1.07 -21.10
N LEU A 335 -7.35 1.98 -20.13
CA LEU A 335 -6.21 2.33 -19.30
C LEU A 335 -5.74 1.11 -18.46
N MET A 336 -6.67 0.37 -17.83
CA MET A 336 -6.36 -0.85 -17.05
C MET A 336 -5.74 -1.94 -17.93
N GLU A 337 -6.24 -2.12 -19.16
CA GLU A 337 -5.65 -3.04 -20.15
C GLU A 337 -4.20 -2.65 -20.47
N TRP A 338 -3.93 -1.39 -20.76
CA TRP A 338 -2.56 -0.89 -20.98
C TRP A 338 -1.67 -1.07 -19.74
N MET A 339 -2.22 -0.80 -18.54
CA MET A 339 -1.49 -0.98 -17.27
C MET A 339 -1.16 -2.45 -16.99
N SER A 340 -1.89 -3.41 -17.55
CA SER A 340 -1.59 -4.84 -17.42
C SER A 340 -0.51 -5.33 -18.39
N GLY A 341 -0.08 -4.48 -19.31
CA GLY A 341 0.85 -4.80 -20.38
C GLY A 341 2.32 -4.58 -20.03
N GLU A 342 3.20 -5.11 -20.89
CA GLU A 342 4.66 -5.05 -20.76
C GLU A 342 5.18 -3.60 -20.75
N GLU A 343 4.63 -2.71 -21.58
CA GLU A 343 5.07 -1.32 -21.68
C GLU A 343 4.88 -0.56 -20.37
N PHE A 344 3.69 -0.66 -19.75
CA PHE A 344 3.46 -0.05 -18.44
C PHE A 344 4.37 -0.65 -17.38
N ALA A 345 4.49 -1.98 -17.33
CA ALA A 345 5.33 -2.66 -16.35
C ALA A 345 6.81 -2.22 -16.44
N GLN A 346 7.33 -2.05 -17.66
CA GLN A 346 8.68 -1.54 -17.88
C GLN A 346 8.82 -0.09 -17.43
N LEU A 347 7.93 0.80 -17.87
CA LEU A 347 7.94 2.21 -17.48
C LEU A 347 7.78 2.41 -15.97
N TYR A 348 6.93 1.60 -15.36
CA TYR A 348 6.67 1.65 -13.92
C TYR A 348 7.89 1.19 -13.11
N ALA A 349 8.57 0.14 -13.58
CA ALA A 349 9.83 -0.30 -12.99
C ALA A 349 10.95 0.76 -13.17
N GLU A 350 11.09 1.37 -14.37
CA GLU A 350 12.13 2.34 -14.66
C GLU A 350 11.94 3.69 -13.96
N LYS A 351 10.68 4.17 -13.86
CA LYS A 351 10.39 5.50 -13.32
C LYS A 351 9.97 5.51 -11.86
N CYS A 352 9.26 4.47 -11.42
CA CYS A 352 8.71 4.37 -10.08
C CYS A 352 9.50 3.40 -9.18
N GLY A 353 10.43 2.60 -9.74
CA GLY A 353 11.19 1.61 -8.97
C GLY A 353 10.34 0.47 -8.43
N ILE A 354 9.17 0.20 -9.00
CA ILE A 354 8.22 -0.79 -8.51
C ILE A 354 8.12 -1.97 -9.49
N TYR A 355 8.16 -3.19 -8.95
CA TYR A 355 8.01 -4.41 -9.72
C TYR A 355 6.54 -4.81 -9.85
N MET A 356 6.07 -4.95 -11.09
CA MET A 356 4.71 -5.36 -11.40
C MET A 356 4.54 -6.88 -11.35
N PRO A 357 3.45 -7.43 -10.77
CA PRO A 357 3.17 -8.86 -10.79
C PRO A 357 2.50 -9.31 -12.11
N THR A 358 3.11 -8.97 -13.25
CA THR A 358 2.70 -9.39 -14.58
C THR A 358 3.72 -10.34 -15.20
N LYS A 359 3.27 -11.24 -16.08
CA LYS A 359 4.09 -12.34 -16.63
C LYS A 359 5.35 -11.90 -17.38
N ASN A 360 5.38 -10.65 -17.87
CA ASN A 360 6.50 -10.12 -18.66
C ASN A 360 7.13 -8.88 -18.00
N ALA A 361 6.94 -8.68 -16.70
CA ALA A 361 7.48 -7.53 -16.01
C ALA A 361 9.00 -7.60 -15.91
N ALA A 362 9.66 -6.45 -16.15
CA ALA A 362 11.07 -6.27 -15.90
C ALA A 362 11.31 -5.93 -14.41
N LEU A 363 12.42 -6.41 -13.86
CA LEU A 363 12.89 -5.94 -12.55
C LEU A 363 13.34 -4.49 -12.63
N PRO A 364 13.09 -3.67 -11.60
CA PRO A 364 13.67 -2.35 -11.49
C PRO A 364 15.20 -2.40 -11.59
N GLN A 365 15.80 -1.50 -12.38
CA GLN A 365 17.27 -1.45 -12.52
C GLN A 365 17.92 -0.76 -11.32
N GLU A 366 17.23 0.20 -10.74
CA GLU A 366 17.63 0.84 -9.50
C GLU A 366 17.45 -0.14 -8.34
N ALA A 367 18.35 -0.11 -7.36
CA ALA A 367 18.42 -1.09 -6.28
C ALA A 367 18.52 -2.56 -6.75
N SER A 368 19.14 -2.80 -7.91
CA SER A 368 19.19 -4.12 -8.56
C SER A 368 19.71 -5.22 -7.63
N SER A 369 20.70 -4.92 -6.78
CA SER A 369 21.26 -5.89 -5.82
C SER A 369 20.27 -6.31 -4.74
N ALA A 370 19.39 -5.43 -4.27
CA ALA A 370 18.32 -5.79 -3.35
C ALA A 370 17.26 -6.66 -4.06
N TRP A 371 16.88 -6.30 -5.29
CA TRP A 371 15.97 -7.11 -6.11
C TRP A 371 16.54 -8.49 -6.45
N GLU A 372 17.86 -8.60 -6.67
CA GLU A 372 18.54 -9.90 -6.83
C GLU A 372 18.45 -10.77 -5.56
N ASN A 373 18.56 -10.16 -4.37
CA ASN A 373 18.37 -10.88 -3.12
C ASN A 373 16.93 -11.41 -3.00
N ILE A 374 15.92 -10.57 -3.27
CA ILE A 374 14.50 -10.98 -3.25
C ILE A 374 14.27 -12.16 -4.20
N LYS A 375 14.80 -12.04 -5.43
CA LYS A 375 14.71 -13.10 -6.42
C LYS A 375 15.34 -14.41 -5.94
N SER A 376 16.50 -14.37 -5.25
CA SER A 376 17.13 -15.56 -4.67
C SER A 376 16.21 -16.25 -3.66
N TYR A 377 15.60 -15.48 -2.72
CA TYR A 377 14.62 -16.03 -1.77
C TYR A 377 13.43 -16.69 -2.47
N ILE A 378 12.93 -16.07 -3.54
CA ILE A 378 11.81 -16.62 -4.33
C ILE A 378 12.21 -17.89 -5.05
N ASP A 379 13.37 -17.91 -5.73
CA ASP A 379 13.89 -19.05 -6.49
C ASP A 379 14.18 -20.27 -5.58
N GLU A 380 14.60 -20.02 -4.35
CA GLU A 380 14.87 -21.03 -3.32
C GLU A 380 13.61 -21.51 -2.59
N GLY A 381 12.47 -20.81 -2.79
CA GLY A 381 11.22 -21.07 -2.07
C GLY A 381 11.28 -20.68 -0.58
N ASN A 382 12.27 -19.86 -0.20
CA ASN A 382 12.46 -19.38 1.17
C ASN A 382 11.70 -18.08 1.43
N ILE A 383 10.39 -18.14 1.20
CA ILE A 383 9.47 -17.00 1.30
C ILE A 383 8.26 -17.33 2.17
N THR A 384 7.65 -16.28 2.71
CA THR A 384 6.36 -16.34 3.39
C THR A 384 5.47 -15.18 2.94
N SER A 385 4.16 -15.28 3.22
CA SER A 385 3.22 -14.21 2.91
C SER A 385 3.28 -13.11 3.97
N LEU A 386 2.87 -11.90 3.58
CA LEU A 386 2.85 -10.73 4.45
C LEU A 386 1.53 -10.66 5.23
N PRO A 387 1.51 -10.98 6.54
CA PRO A 387 0.28 -11.15 7.32
C PRO A 387 -0.66 -9.94 7.33
N PHE A 388 -0.12 -8.71 7.37
CA PHE A 388 -0.98 -7.52 7.44
C PHE A 388 -1.96 -7.41 6.26
N LEU A 389 -1.68 -8.08 5.14
CA LEU A 389 -2.56 -8.13 3.98
C LEU A 389 -3.82 -8.96 4.23
N TYR A 390 -3.76 -9.91 5.17
CA TYR A 390 -4.87 -10.76 5.57
C TYR A 390 -5.65 -10.20 6.77
N TYR A 391 -5.04 -9.29 7.55
CA TYR A 391 -5.69 -8.71 8.72
C TYR A 391 -6.97 -7.94 8.33
N PRO A 392 -7.94 -7.82 9.23
CA PRO A 392 -9.13 -7.02 8.98
C PRO A 392 -8.75 -5.58 8.59
N ALA A 393 -9.43 -5.02 7.60
CA ALA A 393 -9.18 -3.65 7.18
C ALA A 393 -9.32 -2.66 8.34
N GLY A 394 -8.25 -1.94 8.64
CA GLY A 394 -8.16 -1.03 9.78
C GLY A 394 -7.44 -1.60 11.00
N PHE A 395 -6.98 -2.85 10.96
CA PHE A 395 -6.10 -3.38 12.00
C PHE A 395 -4.72 -2.73 11.87
N ASP A 396 -4.24 -2.13 12.95
CA ASP A 396 -2.91 -1.51 13.04
C ASP A 396 -2.27 -1.88 14.38
N ALA A 397 -1.37 -2.87 14.35
CA ALA A 397 -0.61 -3.32 15.50
C ALA A 397 0.33 -2.22 16.04
N GLY A 398 0.78 -1.31 15.17
CA GLY A 398 1.78 -0.30 15.50
C GLY A 398 1.29 0.72 16.51
N ILE A 399 -0.01 1.02 16.58
CA ILE A 399 -0.58 1.96 17.56
C ILE A 399 -0.28 1.49 19.00
N ALA A 400 -0.49 0.20 19.28
CA ALA A 400 -0.18 -0.37 20.61
C ALA A 400 1.33 -0.45 20.85
N LEU A 401 2.13 -0.73 19.81
CA LEU A 401 3.59 -0.74 19.92
C LEU A 401 4.18 0.64 20.21
N GLN A 402 3.58 1.73 19.70
CA GLN A 402 3.99 3.08 20.07
C GLN A 402 3.91 3.32 21.59
N THR A 403 2.83 2.88 22.24
CA THR A 403 2.67 3.00 23.71
C THR A 403 3.65 2.12 24.47
N TYR A 404 3.93 0.93 23.94
CA TYR A 404 4.91 0.01 24.52
C TYR A 404 6.34 0.58 24.49
N PHE A 405 6.80 1.05 23.35
CA PHE A 405 8.15 1.61 23.20
C PHE A 405 8.33 2.98 23.86
N ASN A 406 7.23 3.68 24.18
CA ASN A 406 7.24 4.85 25.04
C ASN A 406 7.26 4.49 26.54
N GLY A 407 7.19 3.20 26.90
CA GLY A 407 7.18 2.74 28.29
C GLY A 407 5.85 2.94 29.01
N GLU A 408 4.75 3.10 28.27
CA GLU A 408 3.42 3.39 28.78
C GLU A 408 2.56 2.12 28.95
N SER A 409 2.95 1.00 28.30
CA SER A 409 2.25 -0.29 28.36
C SER A 409 3.23 -1.46 28.43
N SER A 410 2.76 -2.61 28.89
CA SER A 410 3.49 -3.88 28.87
C SER A 410 3.24 -4.65 27.56
N GLN A 411 4.02 -5.69 27.29
CA GLN A 411 3.76 -6.62 26.18
C GLN A 411 2.36 -7.28 26.30
N GLU A 412 1.92 -7.63 27.51
CA GLU A 412 0.60 -8.18 27.75
C GLU A 412 -0.51 -7.16 27.40
N ASP A 413 -0.33 -5.88 27.77
CA ASP A 413 -1.29 -4.82 27.41
C ASP A 413 -1.40 -4.65 25.88
N VAL A 414 -0.27 -4.71 25.15
CA VAL A 414 -0.23 -4.64 23.68
C VAL A 414 -1.01 -5.78 23.05
N ARG A 415 -0.75 -7.02 23.47
CA ARG A 415 -1.41 -8.22 22.92
C ARG A 415 -2.92 -8.20 23.18
N ASN A 416 -3.33 -7.81 24.39
CA ASN A 416 -4.75 -7.63 24.70
C ASN A 416 -5.40 -6.54 23.85
N ALA A 417 -4.69 -5.42 23.61
CA ALA A 417 -5.20 -4.35 22.76
C ALA A 417 -5.38 -4.81 21.30
N TRP A 418 -4.48 -5.66 20.78
CA TRP A 418 -4.62 -6.25 19.45
C TRP A 418 -5.84 -7.17 19.35
N ASP A 419 -6.10 -8.02 20.36
CA ASP A 419 -7.29 -8.87 20.41
C ASP A 419 -8.59 -8.06 20.44
N GLU A 420 -8.61 -6.97 21.24
CA GLU A 420 -9.78 -6.09 21.32
C GLU A 420 -10.01 -5.34 19.98
N LEU A 421 -8.92 -4.84 19.36
CA LEU A 421 -9.00 -4.18 18.07
C LEU A 421 -9.53 -5.14 17.01
N TRP A 422 -8.99 -6.36 16.91
CA TRP A 422 -9.46 -7.39 15.98
C TRP A 422 -10.96 -7.65 16.12
N LYS A 423 -11.41 -7.91 17.34
CA LYS A 423 -12.85 -8.12 17.63
C LYS A 423 -13.72 -6.96 17.20
N SER A 424 -13.23 -5.72 17.36
CA SER A 424 -13.99 -4.53 16.98
C SER A 424 -14.15 -4.36 15.47
N LEU A 425 -13.25 -4.95 14.68
CA LEU A 425 -13.23 -4.87 13.23
C LEU A 425 -13.95 -6.03 12.54
N THR A 426 -14.18 -7.15 13.26
CA THR A 426 -14.78 -8.37 12.70
C THR A 426 -16.21 -8.63 13.19
N LEU A 427 -16.75 -7.84 14.13
CA LEU A 427 -18.14 -7.88 14.61
C LEU A 427 -19.04 -6.98 13.75
#